data_de2b354538759148b38db0fb9ab0a65f
#
_entry.id   de2b354538759148b38db0fb9ab0a65f
#
_cell.length_a   1.000
_cell.length_b   1.000
_cell.length_c   1.000
_cell.angle_alpha   90.00
_cell.angle_beta   90.00
_cell.angle_gamma   90.00
#
_symmetry.space_group_name_H-M   'P 1'
#
loop_
_entity.id
_entity.type
_entity.pdbx_description
1 polymer ?
#
loop_
_entity_poly.entity_id
_entity_poly.type
_entity_poly.pdbx_seq_one_letter_code
_entity_poly.pdbx_strand_id
1 'polypeptide(L)'
;MTPEAKVKTKVKKILIEMQAYYAMPMGTGFFSSGVPDFLVCKQGLFYAIECKANGNKPTALQLKHLDDVRKAGGVALVIDESNVNQLKELMQ
;
A
#
# COMPACT_ATOMS: atom_id res chain seq x y z
N MET A 1 -1.86 19.27 3.48
CA MET A 1 -1.76 17.79 3.33
C MET A 1 -0.49 17.34 4.04
N THR A 2 -0.58 16.30 4.86
CA THR A 2 0.58 15.74 5.54
C THR A 2 1.53 15.09 4.53
N PRO A 3 2.81 14.89 4.89
CA PRO A 3 3.74 14.18 3.99
C PRO A 3 3.25 12.78 3.60
N GLU A 4 2.69 12.02 4.54
CA GLU A 4 2.15 10.69 4.25
C GLU A 4 0.95 10.78 3.31
N ALA A 5 0.06 11.76 3.50
CA ALA A 5 -1.07 11.97 2.62
C ALA A 5 -0.62 12.32 1.19
N LYS A 6 0.49 13.03 1.04
CA LYS A 6 1.06 13.30 -0.28
C LYS A 6 1.52 12.02 -0.97
N VAL A 7 2.13 11.11 -0.22
CA VAL A 7 2.54 9.80 -0.77
C VAL A 7 1.30 9.01 -1.21
N LYS A 8 0.25 8.97 -0.37
CA LYS A 8 -1.01 8.29 -0.72
C LYS A 8 -1.62 8.86 -2.00
N THR A 9 -1.61 10.18 -2.15
CA THR A 9 -2.15 10.82 -3.35
C THR A 9 -1.40 10.40 -4.60
N LYS A 10 -0.07 10.32 -4.52
CA LYS A 10 0.77 9.87 -5.64
C LYS A 10 0.52 8.40 -5.97
N VAL A 11 0.43 7.55 -4.96
CA VAL A 11 0.13 6.12 -5.15
C VAL A 11 -1.22 5.96 -5.86
N LYS A 12 -2.25 6.66 -5.38
CA LYS A 12 -3.58 6.60 -5.98
C LYS A 12 -3.55 6.98 -7.46
N LYS A 13 -2.84 8.06 -7.78
CA LYS A 13 -2.71 8.52 -9.16
C LYS A 13 -2.06 7.46 -10.04
N ILE A 14 -0.98 6.84 -9.54
CA ILE A 14 -0.27 5.81 -10.28
C ILE A 14 -1.16 4.58 -10.50
N LEU A 15 -1.90 4.15 -9.48
CA LEU A 15 -2.81 3.01 -9.60
C LEU A 15 -3.89 3.28 -10.65
N ILE A 16 -4.42 4.49 -10.71
CA ILE A 16 -5.40 4.87 -11.73
C ILE A 16 -4.75 4.83 -13.12
N GLU A 17 -3.56 5.38 -13.27
CA GLU A 17 -2.83 5.34 -14.54
C GLU A 17 -2.55 3.92 -15.01
N MET A 18 -2.28 3.00 -14.08
CA MET A 18 -2.03 1.60 -14.37
C MET A 18 -3.31 0.80 -14.63
N GLN A 19 -4.47 1.41 -14.46
CA GLN A 19 -5.77 0.74 -14.57
C GLN A 19 -5.90 -0.43 -13.58
N ALA A 20 -5.31 -0.29 -12.41
CA ALA A 20 -5.42 -1.29 -11.35
C ALA A 20 -6.75 -1.10 -10.61
N TYR A 21 -7.33 -2.21 -10.16
CA TYR A 21 -8.45 -2.14 -9.22
C TYR A 21 -7.89 -1.97 -7.81
N TYR A 22 -8.43 -1.03 -7.05
CA TYR A 22 -7.94 -0.85 -5.69
C TYR A 22 -9.06 -0.43 -4.74
N ALA A 23 -8.83 -0.72 -3.46
CA ALA A 23 -9.65 -0.24 -2.36
C ALA A 23 -8.74 0.37 -1.31
N MET A 24 -9.25 1.37 -0.60
CA MET A 24 -8.55 2.01 0.52
C MET A 24 -9.33 1.69 1.80
N PRO A 25 -8.96 0.61 2.53
CA PRO A 25 -9.69 0.24 3.74
C PRO A 25 -9.60 1.33 4.79
N MET A 26 -10.69 1.54 5.52
CA MET A 26 -10.68 2.41 6.68
C MET A 26 -10.31 1.58 7.90
N GLY A 27 -9.38 2.07 8.70
CA GLY A 27 -8.88 1.36 9.87
C GLY A 27 -9.79 1.40 11.08
N THR A 28 -11.11 1.46 10.86
CA THR A 28 -12.11 1.55 11.95
C THR A 28 -13.21 0.52 11.73
N GLY A 29 -14.01 0.27 12.78
CA GLY A 29 -15.14 -0.64 12.69
C GLY A 29 -14.69 -2.08 12.61
N PHE A 30 -15.04 -2.76 11.54
CA PHE A 30 -14.80 -4.19 11.38
C PHE A 30 -13.38 -4.54 10.94
N PHE A 31 -12.59 -3.54 10.56
CA PHE A 31 -11.21 -3.79 10.12
C PHE A 31 -10.26 -3.71 11.29
N SER A 32 -9.29 -4.61 11.31
CA SER A 32 -8.21 -4.58 12.30
C SER A 32 -7.33 -3.35 12.11
N SER A 33 -6.77 -2.85 13.20
CA SER A 33 -5.72 -1.84 13.12
C SER A 33 -4.54 -2.40 12.32
N GLY A 34 -3.85 -1.54 11.61
CA GLY A 34 -2.67 -1.93 10.84
C GLY A 34 -2.97 -2.49 9.46
N VAL A 35 -4.22 -2.50 9.01
CA VAL A 35 -4.58 -2.88 7.66
C VAL A 35 -3.85 -1.95 6.66
N PRO A 36 -3.31 -2.48 5.54
CA PRO A 36 -2.60 -1.64 4.57
C PRO A 36 -3.47 -0.53 3.98
N ASP A 37 -2.83 0.57 3.59
CA ASP A 37 -3.54 1.73 3.04
C ASP A 37 -4.26 1.42 1.73
N PHE A 38 -3.69 0.54 0.90
CA PHE A 38 -4.28 0.15 -0.38
C PHE A 38 -4.26 -1.37 -0.51
N LEU A 39 -5.38 -1.92 -0.95
CA LEU A 39 -5.48 -3.31 -1.40
C LEU A 39 -5.74 -3.26 -2.90
N VAL A 40 -4.91 -3.92 -3.68
CA VAL A 40 -4.85 -3.74 -5.13
C VAL A 40 -4.89 -5.09 -5.84
N CYS A 41 -5.66 -5.15 -6.92
CA CYS A 41 -5.59 -6.27 -7.85
C CYS A 41 -5.21 -5.74 -9.22
N LYS A 42 -4.18 -6.35 -9.80
CA LYS A 42 -3.73 -5.98 -11.15
C LYS A 42 -3.26 -7.23 -11.87
N GLN A 43 -3.89 -7.53 -12.99
CA GLN A 43 -3.55 -8.69 -13.83
C GLN A 43 -3.53 -10.00 -13.03
N GLY A 44 -4.49 -10.15 -12.14
CA GLY A 44 -4.63 -11.37 -11.33
C GLY A 44 -3.73 -11.43 -10.11
N LEU A 45 -2.87 -10.44 -9.89
CA LEU A 45 -1.99 -10.38 -8.72
C LEU A 45 -2.57 -9.46 -7.66
N PHE A 46 -2.42 -9.86 -6.40
CA PHE A 46 -2.85 -9.08 -5.26
C PHE A 46 -1.66 -8.34 -4.66
N TYR A 47 -1.84 -7.04 -4.43
CA TYR A 47 -0.83 -6.20 -3.80
C TYR A 47 -1.43 -5.51 -2.58
N ALA A 48 -0.66 -5.42 -1.51
CA ALA A 48 -0.98 -4.56 -0.36
C ALA A 48 0.09 -3.48 -0.29
N ILE A 49 -0.34 -2.23 -0.21
CA ILE A 49 0.57 -1.08 -0.19
C ILE A 49 0.35 -0.30 1.09
N GLU A 50 1.41 -0.16 1.88
CA GLU A 50 1.44 0.69 3.07
C GLU A 50 2.25 1.94 2.75
N CYS A 51 1.67 3.12 2.99
CA CYS A 51 2.33 4.39 2.71
C CYS A 51 2.94 4.96 3.98
N LYS A 52 4.17 5.43 3.87
CA LYS A 52 4.91 6.08 4.95
C LYS A 52 5.59 7.33 4.41
N ALA A 53 6.08 8.18 5.32
CA ALA A 53 6.80 9.39 4.96
C ALA A 53 7.79 9.75 6.05
N ASN A 54 8.75 10.61 5.72
CA ASN A 54 9.70 11.20 6.68
C ASN A 54 10.52 10.14 7.45
N GLY A 55 10.86 9.03 6.79
CA GLY A 55 11.65 7.97 7.42
C GLY A 55 10.90 7.12 8.42
N ASN A 56 9.59 7.32 8.57
CA ASN A 56 8.80 6.49 9.46
C ASN A 56 8.71 5.07 8.93
N LYS A 57 8.64 4.11 9.85
CA LYS A 57 8.57 2.68 9.53
C LYS A 57 7.19 2.15 9.88
N PRO A 58 6.75 1.07 9.22
CA PRO A 58 5.51 0.42 9.61
C PRO A 58 5.56 -0.04 11.07
N THR A 59 4.42 0.04 11.73
CA THR A 59 4.26 -0.49 13.09
C THR A 59 4.30 -2.02 13.06
N ALA A 60 4.44 -2.65 14.24
CA ALA A 60 4.43 -4.11 14.34
C ALA A 60 3.14 -4.70 13.78
N LEU A 61 2.01 -4.06 14.03
CA LEU A 61 0.72 -4.54 13.54
C LEU A 61 0.61 -4.40 12.02
N GLN A 62 1.12 -3.31 11.47
CA GLN A 62 1.18 -3.13 10.01
C GLN A 62 2.08 -4.17 9.36
N LEU A 63 3.25 -4.45 9.96
CA LEU A 63 4.16 -5.47 9.47
C LEU A 63 3.52 -6.86 9.47
N LYS A 64 2.70 -7.16 10.49
CA LYS A 64 1.98 -8.43 10.56
C LYS A 64 1.02 -8.57 9.37
N HIS A 65 0.27 -7.52 9.04
CA HIS A 65 -0.64 -7.55 7.89
C HIS A 65 0.12 -7.76 6.58
N LEU A 66 1.23 -7.04 6.39
CA LEU A 66 2.05 -7.20 5.19
C LEU A 66 2.61 -8.60 5.07
N ASP A 67 3.06 -9.18 6.18
CA ASP A 67 3.57 -10.54 6.22
C ASP A 67 2.48 -11.57 5.89
N ASP A 68 1.28 -11.37 6.43
CA ASP A 68 0.14 -12.25 6.15
C ASP A 68 -0.21 -12.23 4.66
N VAL A 69 -0.14 -11.07 4.01
CA VAL A 69 -0.36 -10.95 2.57
C VAL A 69 0.66 -11.77 1.79
N ARG A 70 1.94 -11.67 2.18
CA ARG A 70 3.01 -12.43 1.52
C ARG A 70 2.82 -13.92 1.69
N LYS A 71 2.47 -14.37 2.89
CA LYS A 71 2.21 -15.79 3.18
C LYS A 71 1.04 -16.33 2.37
N ALA A 72 0.06 -15.49 2.09
CA ALA A 72 -1.09 -15.87 1.27
C ALA A 72 -0.81 -15.83 -0.23
N GLY A 73 0.40 -15.43 -0.64
CA GLY A 73 0.80 -15.42 -2.04
C GLY A 73 0.72 -14.06 -2.71
N GLY A 74 0.36 -13.01 -1.97
CA GLY A 74 0.33 -11.64 -2.50
C GLY A 74 1.66 -10.93 -2.39
N VAL A 75 1.71 -9.73 -2.93
CA VAL A 75 2.88 -8.84 -2.85
C VAL A 75 2.58 -7.74 -1.86
N ALA A 76 3.50 -7.47 -0.94
CA ALA A 76 3.33 -6.39 0.03
C ALA A 76 4.46 -5.38 -0.14
N LEU A 77 4.10 -4.11 -0.25
CA LEU A 77 5.03 -3.02 -0.52
C LEU A 77 4.88 -1.93 0.53
N VAL A 78 6.01 -1.38 0.97
CA VAL A 78 6.04 -0.16 1.78
C VAL A 78 6.55 0.95 0.85
N ILE A 79 5.71 1.95 0.65
CA ILE A 79 5.98 3.02 -0.31
C ILE A 79 6.09 4.34 0.45
N ASP A 80 7.16 5.08 0.17
CA ASP A 80 7.36 6.41 0.70
C ASP A 80 7.89 7.33 -0.40
N GLU A 81 8.32 8.53 -0.04
CA GLU A 81 8.82 9.51 -1.02
C GLU A 81 10.08 9.03 -1.74
N SER A 82 10.83 8.08 -1.17
CA SER A 82 12.07 7.59 -1.78
C SER A 82 11.83 6.58 -2.91
N ASN A 83 10.68 5.89 -2.92
CA ASN A 83 10.43 4.82 -3.90
C ASN A 83 9.09 4.92 -4.63
N VAL A 84 8.27 5.93 -4.33
CA VAL A 84 6.94 6.05 -4.97
C VAL A 84 7.06 6.16 -6.50
N ASN A 85 8.12 6.75 -7.01
CA ASN A 85 8.32 6.89 -8.46
C ASN A 85 8.66 5.55 -9.13
N GLN A 86 8.98 4.53 -8.35
CA GLN A 86 9.29 3.18 -8.86
C GLN A 86 8.11 2.23 -8.74
N LEU A 87 6.95 2.73 -8.30
CA LEU A 87 5.80 1.87 -8.02
C LEU A 87 5.36 1.05 -9.24
N LYS A 88 5.34 1.67 -10.44
CA LYS A 88 4.96 0.95 -11.66
C LYS A 88 5.87 -0.24 -11.91
N GLU A 89 7.17 -0.08 -11.69
CA GLU A 89 8.14 -1.15 -11.88
C GLU A 89 7.98 -2.24 -10.82
N LEU A 90 7.70 -1.85 -9.58
CA LEU A 90 7.52 -2.79 -8.47
C LEU A 90 6.25 -3.64 -8.65
N MET A 91 5.31 -3.18 -9.46
CA MET A 91 4.02 -3.86 -9.68
C MET A 91 3.94 -4.53 -11.06
N GLN A 92 5.04 -4.73 -11.70
CA GLN A 92 5.06 -5.45 -12.99
C GLN A 92 5.25 -6.93 -12.80
#